data_f6d4a71a3f4d7031c3e4593f640d1649
#
_entry.id   f6d4a71a3f4d7031c3e4593f640d1649
#
_cell.length_a   1.000
_cell.length_b   1.000
_cell.length_c   1.000
_cell.angle_alpha   90.00
_cell.angle_beta   90.00
_cell.angle_gamma   90.00
#
_symmetry.space_group_name_H-M   'P 1'
#
loop_
_entity.id
_entity.type
_entity.pdbx_description
1 polymer ?
#
loop_
_entity_poly.entity_id
_entity_poly.type
_entity_poly.pdbx_seq_one_letter_code
_entity_poly.pdbx_strand_id
1 'polypeptide(L)'
;MTYKLKTAIIVFFIMLLVFIVLMFRAELKNIESLKEDYPDLNNAIYDYRVDLLKAWAVRLFISFAVPLLILTSGTSQKISIFAQNGHSLFVSGIIYGLIFFGIMFLVNLPINYYSSYYIGHKYGLSNQTLLRWLELNIKSFLVNDALISLFIFIPFMIIYKSPNMWWFNLWLISIPVVIFIVFISPFVIDPIFNNYRPLEDGLLKEEITEILEKADLEDASIMVVDKSKDTKAMNAYMTGIFSAKRIVLWDNTIDNLETKEVVSITAHEIGHYVKGHIWKNILFGIAGTFVILYLLNVSASWILKESKAAFGFRNMTNLAIIPLFIILINLFNFLGSPIQNHLSREFERQADRFEISLTQDRLSAVSALKKLNQNNLSLPRASKFYEFWYYSHPSLEERIEFYMTEDFEEI
;
A
#
# COMPACT_ATOMS: atom_id res chain seq x y z
N MET A 1 10.39 -26.94 -20.13
CA MET A 1 9.45 -26.82 -18.99
C MET A 1 8.74 -28.16 -18.81
N THR A 2 8.79 -28.74 -17.61
CA THR A 2 8.13 -30.02 -17.31
C THR A 2 6.60 -29.89 -17.34
N TYR A 3 5.92 -31.05 -17.46
CA TYR A 3 4.46 -31.09 -17.36
C TYR A 3 3.96 -30.54 -16.02
N LYS A 4 4.63 -30.91 -14.92
CA LYS A 4 4.31 -30.43 -13.56
C LYS A 4 4.28 -28.89 -13.46
N LEU A 5 5.29 -28.22 -14.00
CA LEU A 5 5.33 -26.75 -13.95
C LEU A 5 4.28 -26.11 -14.84
N LYS A 6 4.01 -26.68 -16.03
CA LYS A 6 2.93 -26.20 -16.90
C LYS A 6 1.57 -26.31 -16.21
N THR A 7 1.29 -27.48 -15.61
CA THR A 7 0.06 -27.72 -14.86
C THR A 7 -0.07 -26.74 -13.68
N ALA A 8 1.01 -26.53 -12.91
CA ALA A 8 0.99 -25.59 -11.77
C ALA A 8 0.65 -24.16 -12.21
N ILE A 9 1.21 -23.68 -13.32
CA ILE A 9 0.90 -22.36 -13.88
C ILE A 9 -0.57 -22.27 -14.30
N ILE A 10 -1.08 -23.29 -15.01
CA ILE A 10 -2.48 -23.31 -15.45
C ILE A 10 -3.42 -23.31 -14.25
N VAL A 11 -3.18 -24.18 -13.27
CA VAL A 11 -3.99 -24.27 -12.03
C VAL A 11 -3.97 -22.94 -11.29
N PHE A 12 -2.79 -22.30 -11.17
CA PHE A 12 -2.67 -21.00 -10.53
C PHE A 12 -3.57 -19.94 -11.21
N PHE A 13 -3.54 -19.83 -12.54
CA PHE A 13 -4.37 -18.85 -13.24
C PHE A 13 -5.86 -19.18 -13.18
N ILE A 14 -6.24 -20.46 -13.18
CA ILE A 14 -7.63 -20.87 -12.94
C ILE A 14 -8.06 -20.42 -11.53
N MET A 15 -7.25 -20.71 -10.50
CA MET A 15 -7.54 -20.31 -9.12
C MET A 15 -7.62 -18.78 -8.98
N LEU A 16 -6.73 -18.04 -9.64
CA LEU A 16 -6.75 -16.57 -9.64
C LEU A 16 -8.04 -16.02 -10.28
N LEU A 17 -8.46 -16.57 -11.41
CA LEU A 17 -9.72 -16.17 -12.07
C LEU A 17 -10.94 -16.53 -11.21
N VAL A 18 -10.97 -17.72 -10.60
CA VAL A 18 -12.03 -18.13 -9.67
C VAL A 18 -12.07 -17.17 -8.48
N PHE A 19 -10.93 -16.83 -7.90
CA PHE A 19 -10.84 -15.87 -6.81
C PHE A 19 -11.42 -14.49 -7.21
N ILE A 20 -11.02 -13.96 -8.38
CA ILE A 20 -11.53 -12.68 -8.91
C ILE A 20 -13.06 -12.74 -9.06
N VAL A 21 -13.61 -13.82 -9.65
CA VAL A 21 -15.04 -13.97 -9.84
C VAL A 21 -15.80 -14.07 -8.51
N LEU A 22 -15.28 -14.84 -7.55
CA LEU A 22 -15.90 -14.99 -6.23
C LEU A 22 -15.90 -13.65 -5.47
N MET A 23 -14.79 -12.92 -5.53
CA MET A 23 -14.67 -11.60 -4.92
C MET A 23 -15.67 -10.61 -5.52
N PHE A 24 -15.74 -10.58 -6.85
CA PHE A 24 -16.68 -9.72 -7.56
C PHE A 24 -18.14 -10.03 -7.19
N ARG A 25 -18.51 -11.32 -7.18
CA ARG A 25 -19.87 -11.76 -6.79
C ARG A 25 -20.20 -11.43 -5.34
N ALA A 26 -19.25 -11.64 -4.42
CA ALA A 26 -19.43 -11.33 -3.02
C ALA A 26 -19.71 -9.83 -2.81
N GLU A 27 -18.95 -8.98 -3.51
CA GLU A 27 -19.08 -7.54 -3.37
C GLU A 27 -20.35 -7.00 -4.05
N LEU A 28 -20.74 -7.54 -5.20
CA LEU A 28 -22.02 -7.17 -5.84
C LEU A 28 -23.21 -7.54 -4.95
N LYS A 29 -23.21 -8.74 -4.34
CA LYS A 29 -24.25 -9.15 -3.38
C LYS A 29 -24.27 -8.24 -2.16
N ASN A 30 -23.12 -7.82 -1.65
CA ASN A 30 -23.03 -6.86 -0.55
C ASN A 30 -23.63 -5.50 -0.93
N ILE A 31 -23.36 -5.01 -2.16
CA ILE A 31 -23.95 -3.77 -2.67
C ILE A 31 -25.47 -3.87 -2.75
N GLU A 32 -26.03 -5.00 -3.18
CA GLU A 32 -27.49 -5.22 -3.18
C GLU A 32 -28.08 -5.11 -1.76
N SER A 33 -27.47 -5.77 -0.76
CA SER A 33 -27.88 -5.66 0.64
C SER A 33 -27.76 -4.21 1.16
N LEU A 34 -26.67 -3.50 0.82
CA LEU A 34 -26.47 -2.13 1.26
C LEU A 34 -27.52 -1.18 0.69
N LYS A 35 -28.03 -1.41 -0.51
CA LYS A 35 -29.12 -0.61 -1.09
C LYS A 35 -30.44 -0.79 -0.34
N GLU A 36 -30.66 -1.95 0.28
CA GLU A 36 -31.82 -2.20 1.13
C GLU A 36 -31.63 -1.56 2.52
N ASP A 37 -30.44 -1.71 3.11
CA ASP A 37 -30.13 -1.20 4.46
C ASP A 37 -29.95 0.33 4.48
N TYR A 38 -29.51 0.94 3.37
CA TYR A 38 -29.23 2.37 3.22
C TYR A 38 -29.88 2.95 1.96
N PRO A 39 -31.24 3.04 1.92
CA PRO A 39 -31.95 3.48 0.72
C PRO A 39 -31.65 4.92 0.31
N ASP A 40 -31.24 5.75 1.27
CA ASP A 40 -30.90 7.18 1.04
C ASP A 40 -29.44 7.41 0.65
N LEU A 41 -28.62 6.34 0.61
CA LEU A 41 -27.20 6.47 0.26
C LEU A 41 -27.05 6.79 -1.24
N ASN A 42 -26.17 7.75 -1.55
CA ASN A 42 -25.93 8.16 -2.93
C ASN A 42 -25.48 6.97 -3.81
N ASN A 43 -26.21 6.71 -4.90
CA ASN A 43 -25.90 5.64 -5.84
C ASN A 43 -24.49 5.74 -6.45
N ALA A 44 -23.93 6.95 -6.53
CA ALA A 44 -22.55 7.14 -6.99
C ALA A 44 -21.51 6.34 -6.19
N ILE A 45 -21.75 6.07 -4.90
CA ILE A 45 -20.89 5.26 -4.03
C ILE A 45 -20.83 3.82 -4.53
N TYR A 46 -21.96 3.24 -4.90
CA TYR A 46 -22.05 1.88 -5.43
C TYR A 46 -21.39 1.77 -6.81
N ASP A 47 -21.66 2.72 -7.70
CA ASP A 47 -21.09 2.75 -9.04
C ASP A 47 -19.57 2.95 -9.01
N TYR A 48 -19.10 3.86 -8.15
CA TYR A 48 -17.68 4.07 -7.89
C TYR A 48 -16.99 2.77 -7.42
N ARG A 49 -17.62 2.06 -6.47
CA ARG A 49 -17.11 0.79 -5.97
C ARG A 49 -16.99 -0.26 -7.07
N VAL A 50 -18.01 -0.39 -7.93
CA VAL A 50 -17.99 -1.34 -9.05
C VAL A 50 -16.90 -1.00 -10.05
N ASP A 51 -16.69 0.27 -10.38
CA ASP A 51 -15.62 0.67 -11.30
C ASP A 51 -14.22 0.43 -10.71
N LEU A 52 -14.04 0.66 -9.41
CA LEU A 52 -12.79 0.30 -8.72
C LEU A 52 -12.55 -1.21 -8.72
N LEU A 53 -13.59 -2.04 -8.55
CA LEU A 53 -13.46 -3.50 -8.59
C LEU A 53 -13.04 -3.99 -9.98
N LYS A 54 -13.54 -3.38 -11.07
CA LYS A 54 -13.08 -3.69 -12.43
C LYS A 54 -11.59 -3.40 -12.60
N ALA A 55 -11.16 -2.21 -12.17
CA ALA A 55 -9.75 -1.81 -12.20
C ALA A 55 -8.86 -2.76 -11.35
N TRP A 56 -9.33 -3.12 -10.17
CA TRP A 56 -8.67 -4.06 -9.28
C TRP A 56 -8.48 -5.44 -9.93
N ALA A 57 -9.53 -5.99 -10.53
CA ALA A 57 -9.48 -7.31 -11.16
C ALA A 57 -8.43 -7.36 -12.30
N VAL A 58 -8.42 -6.33 -13.15
CA VAL A 58 -7.43 -6.21 -14.23
C VAL A 58 -6.02 -6.07 -13.66
N ARG A 59 -5.81 -5.21 -12.66
CA ARG A 59 -4.52 -5.00 -12.03
C ARG A 59 -3.98 -6.27 -11.38
N LEU A 60 -4.83 -7.00 -10.65
CA LEU A 60 -4.44 -8.26 -10.02
C LEU A 60 -4.03 -9.30 -11.08
N PHE A 61 -4.77 -9.43 -12.17
CA PHE A 61 -4.41 -10.34 -13.25
C PHE A 61 -3.09 -9.95 -13.94
N ILE A 62 -2.92 -8.68 -14.29
CA ILE A 62 -1.72 -8.15 -14.96
C ILE A 62 -0.48 -8.32 -14.08
N SER A 63 -0.58 -8.16 -12.75
CA SER A 63 0.55 -8.29 -11.82
C SER A 63 1.24 -9.65 -11.84
N PHE A 64 0.53 -10.69 -12.29
CA PHE A 64 1.06 -12.04 -12.52
C PHE A 64 1.29 -12.36 -13.99
N ALA A 65 0.36 -12.00 -14.86
CA ALA A 65 0.40 -12.37 -16.27
C ALA A 65 1.56 -11.71 -17.03
N VAL A 66 1.82 -10.43 -16.81
CA VAL A 66 2.85 -9.70 -17.55
C VAL A 66 4.26 -10.16 -17.19
N PRO A 67 4.68 -10.27 -15.92
CA PRO A 67 5.97 -10.83 -15.58
C PRO A 67 6.14 -12.26 -16.09
N LEU A 68 5.07 -13.08 -16.06
CA LEU A 68 5.12 -14.44 -16.61
C LEU A 68 5.32 -14.45 -18.14
N LEU A 69 4.65 -13.57 -18.87
CA LEU A 69 4.86 -13.42 -20.31
C LEU A 69 6.30 -12.98 -20.63
N ILE A 70 6.83 -11.99 -19.91
CA ILE A 70 8.22 -11.53 -20.06
C ILE A 70 9.22 -12.68 -19.81
N LEU A 71 8.93 -13.54 -18.80
CA LEU A 71 9.77 -14.69 -18.46
C LEU A 71 9.68 -15.79 -19.54
N THR A 72 8.47 -16.20 -19.90
CA THR A 72 8.23 -17.38 -20.78
C THR A 72 8.48 -17.10 -22.25
N SER A 73 8.36 -15.85 -22.71
CA SER A 73 8.71 -15.44 -24.08
C SER A 73 10.21 -15.33 -24.33
N GLY A 74 11.04 -15.47 -23.28
CA GLY A 74 12.48 -15.26 -23.37
C GLY A 74 12.89 -13.77 -23.43
N THR A 75 11.93 -12.83 -23.32
CA THR A 75 12.21 -11.38 -23.33
C THR A 75 13.14 -11.01 -22.18
N SER A 76 12.89 -11.56 -20.97
CA SER A 76 13.76 -11.35 -19.81
C SER A 76 15.21 -11.75 -20.08
N GLN A 77 15.43 -12.90 -20.71
CA GLN A 77 16.77 -13.36 -21.07
C GLN A 77 17.44 -12.45 -22.12
N LYS A 78 16.69 -11.96 -23.11
CA LYS A 78 17.23 -11.00 -24.09
C LYS A 78 17.66 -9.71 -23.44
N ILE A 79 16.85 -9.15 -22.51
CA ILE A 79 17.21 -7.97 -21.72
C ILE A 79 18.47 -8.25 -20.90
N SER A 80 18.56 -9.42 -20.26
CA SER A 80 19.73 -9.79 -19.45
C SER A 80 21.01 -9.90 -20.27
N ILE A 81 20.95 -10.51 -21.45
CA ILE A 81 22.12 -10.59 -22.38
C ILE A 81 22.54 -9.19 -22.83
N PHE A 82 21.57 -8.33 -23.20
CA PHE A 82 21.85 -6.96 -23.61
C PHE A 82 22.49 -6.16 -22.46
N ALA A 83 21.96 -6.26 -21.25
CA ALA A 83 22.44 -5.54 -20.08
C ALA A 83 23.85 -5.99 -19.64
N GLN A 84 24.20 -7.26 -19.85
CA GLN A 84 25.49 -7.82 -19.44
C GLN A 84 26.60 -7.68 -20.50
N ASN A 85 26.28 -7.20 -21.68
CA ASN A 85 27.25 -7.11 -22.78
C ASN A 85 28.36 -6.10 -22.51
N GLY A 86 29.49 -6.59 -22.01
CA GLY A 86 30.65 -5.76 -21.68
C GLY A 86 30.53 -4.93 -20.39
N HIS A 87 29.48 -5.10 -19.60
CA HIS A 87 29.22 -4.31 -18.40
C HIS A 87 29.48 -5.08 -17.11
N SER A 88 29.83 -4.34 -16.04
CA SER A 88 29.88 -4.88 -14.67
C SER A 88 28.46 -5.25 -14.17
N LEU A 89 28.39 -6.09 -13.11
CA LEU A 89 27.11 -6.45 -12.51
C LEU A 89 26.28 -5.23 -12.06
N PHE A 90 26.95 -4.19 -11.57
CA PHE A 90 26.31 -2.93 -11.17
C PHE A 90 25.59 -2.27 -12.36
N VAL A 91 26.32 -2.03 -13.45
CA VAL A 91 25.74 -1.39 -14.67
C VAL A 91 24.69 -2.29 -15.31
N SER A 92 24.93 -3.60 -15.36
CA SER A 92 23.96 -4.58 -15.86
C SER A 92 22.66 -4.59 -15.07
N GLY A 93 22.74 -4.46 -13.74
CA GLY A 93 21.58 -4.37 -12.85
C GLY A 93 20.75 -3.12 -13.15
N ILE A 94 21.40 -1.96 -13.34
CA ILE A 94 20.73 -0.70 -13.69
C ILE A 94 20.02 -0.82 -15.05
N ILE A 95 20.74 -1.26 -16.09
CA ILE A 95 20.18 -1.37 -17.45
C ILE A 95 19.00 -2.34 -17.45
N TYR A 96 19.17 -3.52 -16.83
CA TYR A 96 18.11 -4.52 -16.73
C TYR A 96 16.88 -3.95 -16.00
N GLY A 97 17.10 -3.36 -14.82
CA GLY A 97 16.04 -2.81 -13.99
C GLY A 97 15.25 -1.71 -14.70
N LEU A 98 15.94 -0.73 -15.28
CA LEU A 98 15.27 0.36 -16.00
C LEU A 98 14.43 -0.15 -17.18
N ILE A 99 14.93 -1.13 -17.94
CA ILE A 99 14.15 -1.72 -19.04
C ILE A 99 12.97 -2.52 -18.51
N PHE A 100 13.19 -3.40 -17.54
CA PHE A 100 12.13 -4.26 -17.00
C PHE A 100 11.03 -3.45 -16.30
N PHE A 101 11.40 -2.59 -15.35
CA PHE A 101 10.43 -1.74 -14.65
C PHE A 101 9.82 -0.68 -15.57
N GLY A 102 10.55 -0.20 -16.58
CA GLY A 102 10.01 0.65 -17.63
C GLY A 102 8.89 -0.04 -18.42
N ILE A 103 9.08 -1.30 -18.80
CA ILE A 103 8.02 -2.11 -19.43
C ILE A 103 6.83 -2.27 -18.48
N MET A 104 7.08 -2.60 -17.20
CA MET A 104 6.01 -2.74 -16.21
C MET A 104 5.26 -1.43 -16.00
N PHE A 105 5.95 -0.30 -15.94
CA PHE A 105 5.35 1.04 -15.86
C PHE A 105 4.44 1.33 -17.06
N LEU A 106 4.92 1.12 -18.26
CA LEU A 106 4.15 1.38 -19.49
C LEU A 106 2.92 0.48 -19.60
N VAL A 107 3.02 -0.79 -19.21
CA VAL A 107 1.88 -1.72 -19.21
C VAL A 107 0.83 -1.34 -18.14
N ASN A 108 1.27 -0.83 -16.99
CA ASN A 108 0.36 -0.42 -15.93
C ASN A 108 -0.22 1.00 -16.15
N LEU A 109 0.39 1.84 -16.99
CA LEU A 109 -0.02 3.23 -17.20
C LEU A 109 -1.49 3.36 -17.64
N PRO A 110 -2.05 2.57 -18.58
CA PRO A 110 -3.46 2.64 -18.97
C PRO A 110 -4.42 2.31 -17.82
N ILE A 111 -4.11 1.29 -17.00
CA ILE A 111 -4.96 0.94 -15.86
C ILE A 111 -4.85 1.97 -14.73
N ASN A 112 -3.68 2.57 -14.53
CA ASN A 112 -3.50 3.69 -13.61
C ASN A 112 -4.29 4.91 -14.08
N TYR A 113 -4.25 5.22 -15.39
CA TYR A 113 -5.08 6.29 -15.96
C TYR A 113 -6.57 6.05 -15.70
N TYR A 114 -7.05 4.85 -15.99
CA TYR A 114 -8.45 4.49 -15.75
C TYR A 114 -8.83 4.60 -14.27
N SER A 115 -8.04 3.99 -13.37
CA SER A 115 -8.39 3.87 -11.95
C SER A 115 -8.18 5.14 -11.13
N SER A 116 -7.12 5.92 -11.38
CA SER A 116 -6.81 7.10 -10.56
C SER A 116 -7.24 8.42 -11.23
N TYR A 117 -7.06 8.55 -12.55
CA TYR A 117 -7.43 9.78 -13.25
C TYR A 117 -8.89 9.77 -13.69
N TYR A 118 -9.28 8.82 -14.56
CA TYR A 118 -10.61 8.79 -15.16
C TYR A 118 -11.71 8.58 -14.12
N ILE A 119 -11.61 7.54 -13.30
CA ILE A 119 -12.59 7.25 -12.23
C ILE A 119 -12.61 8.41 -11.22
N GLY A 120 -11.46 8.92 -10.78
CA GLY A 120 -11.39 10.06 -9.88
C GLY A 120 -12.15 11.29 -10.38
N HIS A 121 -12.02 11.62 -11.69
CA HIS A 121 -12.78 12.74 -12.30
C HIS A 121 -14.26 12.42 -12.51
N LYS A 122 -14.58 11.19 -12.95
CA LYS A 122 -15.95 10.74 -13.16
C LYS A 122 -16.82 10.92 -11.91
N TYR A 123 -16.25 10.67 -10.74
CA TYR A 123 -16.95 10.76 -9.46
C TYR A 123 -16.61 12.04 -8.67
N GLY A 124 -15.91 12.97 -9.27
CA GLY A 124 -15.62 14.27 -8.68
C GLY A 124 -14.62 14.24 -7.50
N LEU A 125 -13.81 13.18 -7.39
CA LEU A 125 -12.81 12.99 -6.33
C LEU A 125 -11.42 13.53 -6.66
N SER A 126 -11.15 13.86 -7.93
CA SER A 126 -9.84 14.33 -8.40
C SER A 126 -9.90 15.75 -8.91
N ASN A 127 -8.93 16.57 -8.52
CA ASN A 127 -8.68 17.92 -9.03
C ASN A 127 -7.47 17.98 -9.97
N GLN A 128 -6.82 16.83 -10.25
CA GLN A 128 -5.59 16.79 -11.04
C GLN A 128 -5.83 17.16 -12.50
N THR A 129 -4.96 17.98 -13.06
CA THR A 129 -4.83 18.05 -14.52
C THR A 129 -4.14 16.78 -15.04
N LEU A 130 -4.32 16.46 -16.33
CA LEU A 130 -3.64 15.32 -16.94
C LEU A 130 -2.10 15.42 -16.83
N LEU A 131 -1.54 16.64 -16.96
CA LEU A 131 -0.10 16.87 -16.81
C LEU A 131 0.35 16.60 -15.37
N ARG A 132 -0.42 17.04 -14.38
CA ARG A 132 -0.11 16.77 -12.96
C ARG A 132 -0.18 15.29 -12.65
N TRP A 133 -1.19 14.60 -13.17
CA TRP A 133 -1.31 13.15 -13.03
C TRP A 133 -0.10 12.43 -13.65
N LEU A 134 0.33 12.83 -14.85
CA LEU A 134 1.49 12.24 -15.52
C LEU A 134 2.80 12.55 -14.75
N GLU A 135 2.97 13.78 -14.29
CA GLU A 135 4.09 14.18 -13.42
C GLU A 135 4.22 13.26 -12.20
N LEU A 136 3.12 13.04 -11.48
CA LEU A 136 3.12 12.20 -10.28
C LEU A 136 3.42 10.73 -10.60
N ASN A 137 2.93 10.20 -11.73
CA ASN A 137 3.26 8.83 -12.16
C ASN A 137 4.74 8.71 -12.53
N ILE A 138 5.32 9.71 -13.22
CA ILE A 138 6.76 9.71 -13.55
C ILE A 138 7.60 9.85 -12.28
N LYS A 139 7.25 10.74 -11.35
CA LYS A 139 7.93 10.85 -10.05
C LYS A 139 7.89 9.55 -9.28
N SER A 140 6.72 8.88 -9.25
CA SER A 140 6.56 7.57 -8.62
C SER A 140 7.46 6.51 -9.27
N PHE A 141 7.51 6.46 -10.59
CA PHE A 141 8.43 5.56 -11.31
C PHE A 141 9.90 5.84 -10.97
N LEU A 142 10.32 7.11 -10.95
CA LEU A 142 11.70 7.47 -10.63
C LEU A 142 12.10 7.11 -9.20
N VAL A 143 11.21 7.35 -8.23
CA VAL A 143 11.47 7.09 -6.80
C VAL A 143 11.36 5.61 -6.45
N ASN A 144 10.38 4.89 -7.00
CA ASN A 144 10.13 3.50 -6.62
C ASN A 144 10.89 2.51 -7.52
N ASP A 145 10.86 2.69 -8.84
CA ASP A 145 11.33 1.68 -9.78
C ASP A 145 12.75 1.99 -10.31
N ALA A 146 13.01 3.23 -10.74
CA ALA A 146 14.32 3.60 -11.25
C ALA A 146 15.37 3.63 -10.13
N LEU A 147 15.01 4.14 -8.94
CA LEU A 147 15.91 4.10 -7.78
C LEU A 147 16.24 2.66 -7.35
N ILE A 148 15.24 1.76 -7.30
CA ILE A 148 15.46 0.33 -7.02
C ILE A 148 16.41 -0.29 -8.04
N SER A 149 16.34 0.12 -9.31
CA SER A 149 17.23 -0.39 -10.36
C SER A 149 18.72 -0.16 -10.05
N LEU A 150 19.06 0.91 -9.32
CA LEU A 150 20.43 1.18 -8.87
C LEU A 150 20.96 0.13 -7.88
N PHE A 151 20.05 -0.55 -7.17
CA PHE A 151 20.41 -1.48 -6.10
C PHE A 151 20.21 -2.95 -6.48
N ILE A 152 19.71 -3.27 -7.69
CA ILE A 152 19.52 -4.66 -8.16
C ILE A 152 20.77 -5.49 -8.04
N PHE A 153 21.96 -4.90 -8.25
CA PHE A 153 23.23 -5.64 -8.15
C PHE A 153 23.47 -6.24 -6.76
N ILE A 154 22.91 -5.65 -5.69
CA ILE A 154 23.15 -6.11 -4.30
C ILE A 154 22.63 -7.53 -4.07
N PRO A 155 21.33 -7.85 -4.29
CA PRO A 155 20.85 -9.21 -4.13
C PRO A 155 21.60 -10.22 -5.03
N PHE A 156 21.93 -9.83 -6.27
CA PHE A 156 22.66 -10.72 -7.17
C PHE A 156 24.10 -10.96 -6.74
N MET A 157 24.79 -9.95 -6.18
CA MET A 157 26.09 -10.10 -5.58
C MET A 157 26.05 -11.08 -4.37
N ILE A 158 24.99 -10.96 -3.54
CA ILE A 158 24.78 -11.84 -2.38
C ILE A 158 24.49 -13.27 -2.85
N ILE A 159 23.61 -13.46 -3.85
CA ILE A 159 23.32 -14.77 -4.45
C ILE A 159 24.59 -15.41 -4.99
N TYR A 160 25.44 -14.64 -5.67
CA TYR A 160 26.71 -15.13 -6.22
C TYR A 160 27.69 -15.55 -5.13
N LYS A 161 27.85 -14.72 -4.07
CA LYS A 161 28.81 -14.99 -2.98
C LYS A 161 28.34 -16.06 -1.99
N SER A 162 27.03 -16.21 -1.79
CA SER A 162 26.44 -17.08 -0.79
C SER A 162 25.19 -17.78 -1.32
N PRO A 163 25.31 -18.69 -2.30
CA PRO A 163 24.16 -19.27 -3.02
C PRO A 163 23.16 -20.03 -2.11
N ASN A 164 23.64 -20.61 -1.00
CA ASN A 164 22.79 -21.38 -0.08
C ASN A 164 22.09 -20.52 0.99
N MET A 165 22.68 -19.37 1.34
CA MET A 165 22.22 -18.51 2.44
C MET A 165 21.90 -17.08 1.98
N TRP A 166 21.78 -16.85 0.66
CA TRP A 166 21.54 -15.52 0.10
C TRP A 166 20.26 -14.86 0.66
N TRP A 167 19.21 -15.63 0.83
CA TRP A 167 17.93 -15.18 1.35
C TRP A 167 18.03 -14.66 2.79
N PHE A 168 18.82 -15.36 3.62
CA PHE A 168 19.07 -14.96 5.01
C PHE A 168 19.97 -13.73 5.09
N ASN A 169 21.06 -13.70 4.31
CA ASN A 169 21.96 -12.55 4.25
C ASN A 169 21.24 -11.30 3.72
N LEU A 170 20.38 -11.46 2.71
CA LEU A 170 19.57 -10.37 2.18
C LEU A 170 18.57 -9.88 3.23
N TRP A 171 17.94 -10.78 3.97
CA TRP A 171 17.07 -10.42 5.08
C TRP A 171 17.80 -9.60 6.15
N LEU A 172 18.98 -10.03 6.60
CA LEU A 172 19.79 -9.27 7.57
C LEU A 172 20.12 -7.86 7.08
N ILE A 173 20.50 -7.72 5.81
CA ILE A 173 20.80 -6.41 5.21
C ILE A 173 19.52 -5.57 5.07
N SER A 174 18.37 -6.17 4.82
CA SER A 174 17.11 -5.44 4.67
C SER A 174 16.65 -4.76 5.97
N ILE A 175 17.01 -5.27 7.15
CA ILE A 175 16.58 -4.72 8.44
C ILE A 175 16.97 -3.23 8.60
N PRO A 176 18.27 -2.88 8.58
CA PRO A 176 18.66 -1.47 8.69
C PRO A 176 18.15 -0.62 7.52
N VAL A 177 18.01 -1.18 6.33
CA VAL A 177 17.49 -0.47 5.15
C VAL A 177 16.01 -0.11 5.35
N VAL A 178 15.18 -1.02 5.82
CA VAL A 178 13.75 -0.75 6.12
C VAL A 178 13.62 0.32 7.19
N ILE A 179 14.35 0.20 8.30
CA ILE A 179 14.35 1.20 9.38
C ILE A 179 14.76 2.57 8.83
N PHE A 180 15.83 2.62 8.03
CA PHE A 180 16.33 3.86 7.42
C PHE A 180 15.28 4.49 6.49
N ILE A 181 14.64 3.69 5.63
CA ILE A 181 13.61 4.21 4.70
C ILE A 181 12.40 4.77 5.47
N VAL A 182 11.90 4.06 6.48
CA VAL A 182 10.78 4.53 7.31
C VAL A 182 11.15 5.86 7.99
N PHE A 183 12.40 6.01 8.46
CA PHE A 183 12.87 7.22 9.10
C PHE A 183 13.03 8.38 8.12
N ILE A 184 13.61 8.13 6.92
CA ILE A 184 13.96 9.20 5.96
C ILE A 184 12.76 9.63 5.08
N SER A 185 11.77 8.74 4.87
CA SER A 185 10.66 8.99 3.95
C SER A 185 9.94 10.31 4.21
N PRO A 186 9.54 10.66 5.46
CA PRO A 186 8.83 11.90 5.73
C PRO A 186 9.63 13.17 5.38
N PHE A 187 10.96 13.09 5.34
CA PHE A 187 11.84 14.25 5.13
C PHE A 187 12.37 14.39 3.72
N VAL A 188 12.50 13.28 2.98
CA VAL A 188 13.11 13.27 1.66
C VAL A 188 12.12 12.82 0.59
N ILE A 189 11.36 11.75 0.84
CA ILE A 189 10.48 11.17 -0.18
C ILE A 189 9.17 11.97 -0.28
N ASP A 190 8.49 12.20 0.85
CA ASP A 190 7.20 12.89 0.86
C ASP A 190 7.25 14.30 0.24
N PRO A 191 8.29 15.14 0.49
CA PRO A 191 8.40 16.46 -0.11
C PRO A 191 8.60 16.47 -1.64
N ILE A 192 9.00 15.34 -2.25
CA ILE A 192 9.05 15.21 -3.73
C ILE A 192 7.65 15.32 -4.34
N PHE A 193 6.63 14.88 -3.60
CA PHE A 193 5.25 14.79 -4.08
C PHE A 193 4.36 15.93 -3.61
N ASN A 194 4.60 16.46 -2.39
CA ASN A 194 3.71 17.37 -1.70
C ASN A 194 4.48 18.53 -1.06
N ASN A 195 3.81 19.68 -0.84
CA ASN A 195 4.37 20.77 -0.05
C ASN A 195 3.74 20.75 1.35
N TYR A 196 4.56 21.06 2.34
CA TYR A 196 4.18 21.07 3.75
C TYR A 196 4.36 22.47 4.32
N ARG A 197 3.41 22.92 5.13
CA ARG A 197 3.52 24.18 5.89
C ARG A 197 3.09 23.94 7.35
N PRO A 198 3.60 24.72 8.32
CA PRO A 198 3.07 24.68 9.67
C PRO A 198 1.58 25.03 9.69
N LEU A 199 0.83 24.44 10.63
CA LEU A 199 -0.55 24.86 10.90
C LEU A 199 -0.52 26.29 11.45
N GLU A 200 -1.40 27.16 10.91
CA GLU A 200 -1.54 28.54 11.33
C GLU A 200 -2.07 28.63 12.77
N ASP A 201 -1.73 29.71 13.47
CA ASP A 201 -2.21 29.95 14.82
C ASP A 201 -3.72 30.18 14.83
N GLY A 202 -4.41 29.63 15.83
CA GLY A 202 -5.85 29.71 15.98
C GLY A 202 -6.40 28.55 16.80
N LEU A 203 -7.71 28.54 16.95
CA LEU A 203 -8.44 27.59 17.80
C LEU A 203 -8.09 26.14 17.51
N LEU A 204 -8.00 25.73 16.23
CA LEU A 204 -7.65 24.37 15.88
C LEU A 204 -6.27 23.97 16.37
N LYS A 205 -5.27 24.87 16.23
CA LYS A 205 -3.91 24.60 16.69
C LYS A 205 -3.85 24.51 18.21
N GLU A 206 -4.60 25.36 18.91
CA GLU A 206 -4.69 25.36 20.37
C GLU A 206 -5.30 24.04 20.87
N GLU A 207 -6.44 23.61 20.33
CA GLU A 207 -7.08 22.34 20.71
C GLU A 207 -6.22 21.11 20.38
N ILE A 208 -5.51 21.09 19.24
CA ILE A 208 -4.57 20.00 18.92
C ILE A 208 -3.37 20.01 19.88
N THR A 209 -2.86 21.18 20.25
CA THR A 209 -1.75 21.29 21.22
C THR A 209 -2.18 20.74 22.57
N GLU A 210 -3.40 21.04 23.03
CA GLU A 210 -3.93 20.50 24.28
C GLU A 210 -3.98 18.96 24.30
N ILE A 211 -4.43 18.32 23.22
CA ILE A 211 -4.45 16.86 23.17
C ILE A 211 -3.04 16.25 23.03
N LEU A 212 -2.09 16.96 22.43
CA LEU A 212 -0.68 16.57 22.40
C LEU A 212 -0.04 16.62 23.78
N GLU A 213 -0.33 17.67 24.56
CA GLU A 213 0.12 17.80 25.95
C GLU A 213 -0.43 16.66 26.83
N LYS A 214 -1.72 16.34 26.71
CA LYS A 214 -2.34 15.21 27.40
C LYS A 214 -1.72 13.85 27.04
N ALA A 215 -1.13 13.74 25.85
CA ALA A 215 -0.50 12.52 25.36
C ALA A 215 1.04 12.49 25.54
N ASP A 216 1.64 13.43 26.26
CA ASP A 216 3.09 13.60 26.45
C ASP A 216 3.85 13.75 25.11
N LEU A 217 3.30 14.54 24.17
CA LEU A 217 3.80 14.72 22.81
C LEU A 217 3.94 16.21 22.41
N GLU A 218 4.22 17.12 23.35
CA GLU A 218 4.30 18.57 23.13
C GLU A 218 5.36 18.97 22.09
N ASP A 219 6.37 18.12 21.89
CA ASP A 219 7.45 18.32 20.91
C ASP A 219 7.04 17.96 19.46
N ALA A 220 5.83 17.44 19.25
CA ALA A 220 5.36 17.11 17.91
C ALA A 220 4.97 18.38 17.12
N SER A 221 5.47 18.51 15.91
CA SER A 221 5.08 19.61 15.01
C SER A 221 3.74 19.32 14.33
N ILE A 222 2.92 20.36 14.15
CA ILE A 222 1.63 20.26 13.45
C ILE A 222 1.79 20.88 12.08
N MET A 223 1.64 20.06 11.03
CA MET A 223 1.86 20.44 9.63
C MET A 223 0.59 20.27 8.80
N VAL A 224 0.46 21.08 7.77
CA VAL A 224 -0.58 20.99 6.75
C VAL A 224 0.06 20.62 5.42
N VAL A 225 -0.56 19.71 4.68
CA VAL A 225 -0.14 19.31 3.34
C VAL A 225 -1.19 19.72 2.29
N ASP A 226 -0.72 20.26 1.16
CA ASP A 226 -1.53 20.79 0.06
C ASP A 226 -2.12 19.70 -0.84
N LYS A 227 -3.04 18.90 -0.33
CA LYS A 227 -3.69 17.79 -1.07
C LYS A 227 -4.85 18.22 -1.94
N SER A 228 -5.49 19.35 -1.63
CA SER A 228 -6.63 19.89 -2.37
C SER A 228 -6.34 20.14 -3.85
N LYS A 229 -5.08 20.38 -4.21
CA LYS A 229 -4.66 20.50 -5.63
C LYS A 229 -4.78 19.18 -6.42
N ASP A 230 -4.73 18.04 -5.73
CA ASP A 230 -4.71 16.71 -6.36
C ASP A 230 -6.00 15.92 -6.14
N THR A 231 -6.65 16.07 -4.98
CA THR A 231 -7.83 15.27 -4.60
C THR A 231 -8.80 16.08 -3.74
N LYS A 232 -10.03 15.61 -3.63
CA LYS A 232 -11.01 16.09 -2.63
C LYS A 232 -11.09 15.18 -1.41
N ALA A 233 -10.36 14.07 -1.40
CA ALA A 233 -10.33 13.18 -0.25
C ALA A 233 -9.76 13.88 0.99
N MET A 234 -10.25 13.49 2.15
CA MET A 234 -9.80 13.96 3.46
C MET A 234 -8.94 12.88 4.12
N ASN A 235 -7.88 13.28 4.80
CA ASN A 235 -7.02 12.40 5.60
C ASN A 235 -6.17 13.20 6.59
N ALA A 236 -5.61 12.49 7.58
CA ALA A 236 -4.54 12.95 8.46
C ALA A 236 -3.60 11.77 8.74
N TYR A 237 -2.42 12.03 9.28
CA TYR A 237 -1.52 10.98 9.75
C TYR A 237 -0.47 11.53 10.71
N MET A 238 0.04 10.68 11.61
CA MET A 238 1.19 10.99 12.42
C MET A 238 2.40 10.19 11.96
N THR A 239 3.56 10.85 11.87
CA THR A 239 4.80 10.25 11.37
C THR A 239 6.02 10.83 12.06
N GLY A 240 7.19 10.26 11.78
CA GLY A 240 8.45 10.63 12.41
C GLY A 240 8.66 9.89 13.73
N ILE A 241 9.91 9.90 14.21
CA ILE A 241 10.32 9.26 15.46
C ILE A 241 11.25 10.20 16.24
N PHE A 242 11.35 10.00 17.54
CA PHE A 242 12.13 10.84 18.45
C PHE A 242 11.73 12.32 18.36
N SER A 243 12.67 13.23 18.17
CA SER A 243 12.45 14.67 18.05
C SER A 243 11.85 15.11 16.68
N ALA A 244 11.62 14.18 15.77
CA ALA A 244 11.10 14.46 14.44
C ALA A 244 9.62 14.11 14.28
N LYS A 245 8.89 13.98 15.40
CA LYS A 245 7.45 13.69 15.41
C LYS A 245 6.66 14.81 14.75
N ARG A 246 5.73 14.46 13.88
CA ARG A 246 4.81 15.43 13.30
C ARG A 246 3.45 14.82 13.00
N ILE A 247 2.42 15.59 13.26
CA ILE A 247 1.07 15.39 12.76
C ILE A 247 0.94 16.12 11.45
N VAL A 248 0.34 15.48 10.45
CA VAL A 248 0.11 16.06 9.14
C VAL A 248 -1.37 15.99 8.82
N LEU A 249 -1.99 17.15 8.70
CA LEU A 249 -3.37 17.31 8.30
C LEU A 249 -3.44 17.63 6.80
N TRP A 250 -4.34 17.00 6.07
CA TRP A 250 -4.63 17.45 4.72
C TRP A 250 -5.45 18.74 4.76
N ASP A 251 -5.14 19.68 3.89
CA ASP A 251 -5.90 20.93 3.78
C ASP A 251 -7.41 20.68 3.60
N ASN A 252 -7.80 19.70 2.77
CA ASN A 252 -9.19 19.28 2.62
C ASN A 252 -9.85 18.84 3.95
N THR A 253 -9.09 18.25 4.87
CA THR A 253 -9.61 17.82 6.17
C THR A 253 -9.95 19.02 7.03
N ILE A 254 -9.08 20.03 7.03
CA ILE A 254 -9.30 21.28 7.77
C ILE A 254 -10.49 22.07 7.17
N ASP A 255 -10.57 22.12 5.84
CA ASP A 255 -11.56 22.95 5.14
C ASP A 255 -13.00 22.37 5.21
N ASN A 256 -13.15 21.06 5.41
CA ASN A 256 -14.46 20.39 5.33
C ASN A 256 -14.98 19.81 6.66
N LEU A 257 -14.19 19.85 7.72
CA LEU A 257 -14.56 19.34 9.03
C LEU A 257 -14.59 20.47 10.08
N GLU A 258 -15.42 20.29 11.09
CA GLU A 258 -15.41 21.17 12.25
C GLU A 258 -14.15 20.94 13.13
N THR A 259 -13.74 21.94 13.90
CA THR A 259 -12.55 21.86 14.75
C THR A 259 -12.53 20.59 15.60
N LYS A 260 -13.63 20.26 16.28
CA LYS A 260 -13.72 19.05 17.12
C LYS A 260 -13.60 17.74 16.34
N GLU A 261 -14.06 17.71 15.10
CA GLU A 261 -13.92 16.56 14.22
C GLU A 261 -12.46 16.36 13.76
N VAL A 262 -11.75 17.47 13.47
CA VAL A 262 -10.32 17.42 13.13
C VAL A 262 -9.51 17.00 14.35
N VAL A 263 -9.84 17.50 15.54
CA VAL A 263 -9.22 17.10 16.82
C VAL A 263 -9.42 15.61 17.08
N SER A 264 -10.61 15.08 16.84
CA SER A 264 -10.94 13.67 16.99
C SER A 264 -10.08 12.79 16.08
N ILE A 265 -10.00 13.11 14.77
CA ILE A 265 -9.12 12.40 13.83
C ILE A 265 -7.65 12.49 14.28
N THR A 266 -7.23 13.67 14.75
CA THR A 266 -5.86 13.88 15.23
C THR A 266 -5.57 13.02 16.47
N ALA A 267 -6.51 12.89 17.40
CA ALA A 267 -6.40 12.04 18.58
C ALA A 267 -6.28 10.53 18.19
N HIS A 268 -6.99 10.10 17.14
CA HIS A 268 -6.83 8.77 16.58
C HIS A 268 -5.40 8.54 16.07
N GLU A 269 -4.83 9.50 15.30
CA GLU A 269 -3.45 9.41 14.81
C GLU A 269 -2.42 9.43 15.95
N ILE A 270 -2.65 10.22 17.00
CA ILE A 270 -1.86 10.18 18.23
C ILE A 270 -1.92 8.78 18.86
N GLY A 271 -3.10 8.15 18.87
CA GLY A 271 -3.29 6.78 19.35
C GLY A 271 -2.38 5.77 18.63
N HIS A 272 -2.28 5.85 17.30
CA HIS A 272 -1.32 5.01 16.55
C HIS A 272 0.12 5.22 17.00
N TYR A 273 0.50 6.45 17.28
CA TYR A 273 1.86 6.77 17.71
C TYR A 273 2.14 6.28 19.12
N VAL A 274 1.28 6.60 20.10
CA VAL A 274 1.42 6.24 21.53
C VAL A 274 1.40 4.73 21.72
N LYS A 275 0.54 4.00 20.97
CA LYS A 275 0.50 2.52 21.01
C LYS A 275 1.67 1.87 20.25
N GLY A 276 2.57 2.65 19.66
CA GLY A 276 3.79 2.17 19.01
C GLY A 276 3.53 1.36 17.74
N HIS A 277 2.45 1.63 17.00
CA HIS A 277 2.07 0.88 15.82
C HIS A 277 3.12 0.95 14.71
N ILE A 278 3.87 2.05 14.59
CA ILE A 278 5.00 2.17 13.65
C ILE A 278 6.04 1.08 13.93
N TRP A 279 6.45 0.89 15.18
CA TRP A 279 7.44 -0.11 15.55
C TRP A 279 6.93 -1.54 15.42
N LYS A 280 5.66 -1.78 15.76
CA LYS A 280 5.01 -3.07 15.56
C LYS A 280 4.94 -3.42 14.08
N ASN A 281 4.58 -2.48 13.21
CA ASN A 281 4.56 -2.68 11.76
C ASN A 281 5.96 -2.96 11.18
N ILE A 282 7.00 -2.27 11.66
CA ILE A 282 8.39 -2.56 11.28
C ILE A 282 8.76 -4.01 11.68
N LEU A 283 8.46 -4.43 12.90
CA LEU A 283 8.75 -5.78 13.39
C LEU A 283 8.02 -6.85 12.57
N PHE A 284 6.72 -6.67 12.33
CA PHE A 284 5.94 -7.59 11.49
C PHE A 284 6.44 -7.60 10.05
N GLY A 285 6.83 -6.45 9.50
CA GLY A 285 7.43 -6.35 8.17
C GLY A 285 8.76 -7.10 8.07
N ILE A 286 9.64 -6.99 9.08
CA ILE A 286 10.91 -7.73 9.17
C ILE A 286 10.64 -9.25 9.22
N ALA A 287 9.70 -9.69 10.07
CA ALA A 287 9.33 -11.10 10.18
C ALA A 287 8.70 -11.62 8.88
N GLY A 288 7.81 -10.85 8.26
CA GLY A 288 7.20 -11.18 6.96
C GLY A 288 8.24 -11.29 5.85
N THR A 289 9.20 -10.36 5.79
CA THR A 289 10.30 -10.38 4.81
C THR A 289 11.17 -11.64 4.98
N PHE A 290 11.44 -12.09 6.21
CA PHE A 290 12.13 -13.34 6.47
C PHE A 290 11.41 -14.53 5.82
N VAL A 291 10.10 -14.64 6.08
CA VAL A 291 9.27 -15.73 5.52
C VAL A 291 9.24 -15.66 3.99
N ILE A 292 9.01 -14.47 3.43
CA ILE A 292 8.93 -14.26 1.99
C ILE A 292 10.25 -14.63 1.31
N LEU A 293 11.40 -14.21 1.82
CA LEU A 293 12.70 -14.51 1.22
C LEU A 293 13.05 -16.01 1.33
N TYR A 294 12.69 -16.65 2.43
CA TYR A 294 12.84 -18.11 2.55
C TYR A 294 11.98 -18.85 1.53
N LEU A 295 10.69 -18.51 1.44
CA LEU A 295 9.76 -19.11 0.47
C LEU A 295 10.19 -18.81 -0.97
N LEU A 296 10.69 -17.61 -1.23
CA LEU A 296 11.25 -17.21 -2.52
C LEU A 296 12.42 -18.12 -2.92
N ASN A 297 13.34 -18.36 -2.00
CA ASN A 297 14.50 -19.26 -2.24
C ASN A 297 14.04 -20.69 -2.58
N VAL A 298 13.14 -21.26 -1.80
CA VAL A 298 12.64 -22.63 -2.00
C VAL A 298 11.87 -22.74 -3.31
N SER A 299 10.92 -21.82 -3.54
CA SER A 299 10.04 -21.85 -4.71
C SER A 299 10.79 -21.57 -6.01
N ALA A 300 11.69 -20.58 -6.02
CA ALA A 300 12.49 -20.27 -7.21
C ALA A 300 13.44 -21.42 -7.55
N SER A 301 14.07 -22.07 -6.56
CA SER A 301 14.90 -23.27 -6.77
C SER A 301 14.12 -24.40 -7.44
N TRP A 302 12.93 -24.68 -6.93
CA TRP A 302 12.04 -25.70 -7.50
C TRP A 302 11.61 -25.36 -8.92
N ILE A 303 11.16 -24.11 -9.16
CA ILE A 303 10.71 -23.66 -10.48
C ILE A 303 11.85 -23.71 -11.50
N LEU A 304 13.06 -23.29 -11.14
CA LEU A 304 14.22 -23.37 -12.03
C LEU A 304 14.57 -24.82 -12.41
N LYS A 305 14.53 -25.73 -11.44
CA LYS A 305 14.73 -27.18 -11.70
C LYS A 305 13.67 -27.71 -12.66
N GLU A 306 12.40 -27.41 -12.45
CA GLU A 306 11.28 -27.88 -13.28
C GLU A 306 11.19 -27.15 -14.63
N SER A 307 11.75 -25.95 -14.75
CA SER A 307 11.81 -25.21 -16.02
C SER A 307 12.67 -25.88 -17.07
N LYS A 308 13.68 -26.67 -16.66
CA LYS A 308 14.68 -27.30 -17.56
C LYS A 308 15.28 -26.28 -18.55
N ALA A 309 15.60 -25.09 -18.05
CA ALA A 309 16.10 -23.96 -18.84
C ALA A 309 15.13 -23.40 -19.90
N ALA A 310 13.84 -23.69 -19.79
CA ALA A 310 12.85 -23.14 -20.74
C ALA A 310 12.76 -21.60 -20.72
N PHE A 311 13.25 -20.96 -19.65
CA PHE A 311 13.32 -19.50 -19.54
C PHE A 311 14.60 -18.89 -20.13
N GLY A 312 15.50 -19.72 -20.69
CA GLY A 312 16.79 -19.30 -21.23
C GLY A 312 17.94 -19.29 -20.22
N PHE A 313 17.69 -19.58 -18.92
CA PHE A 313 18.71 -19.65 -17.87
C PHE A 313 18.46 -20.80 -16.89
N ARG A 314 19.44 -21.13 -16.03
CA ARG A 314 19.38 -22.30 -15.13
C ARG A 314 19.61 -22.00 -13.65
N ASN A 315 20.12 -20.81 -13.32
CA ASN A 315 20.51 -20.47 -11.95
C ASN A 315 20.00 -19.09 -11.55
N MET A 316 20.00 -18.81 -10.26
CA MET A 316 19.49 -17.56 -9.69
C MET A 316 20.43 -16.37 -9.90
N THR A 317 21.66 -16.58 -10.35
CA THR A 317 22.63 -15.51 -10.57
C THR A 317 22.38 -14.73 -11.87
N ASN A 318 21.47 -15.22 -12.74
CA ASN A 318 21.11 -14.54 -13.97
C ASN A 318 20.02 -13.47 -13.70
N LEU A 319 20.26 -12.23 -14.14
CA LEU A 319 19.30 -11.13 -13.97
C LEU A 319 17.91 -11.45 -14.57
N ALA A 320 17.84 -12.31 -15.57
CA ALA A 320 16.58 -12.74 -16.19
C ALA A 320 15.61 -13.44 -15.22
N ILE A 321 16.00 -13.74 -14.00
CA ILE A 321 15.14 -14.32 -12.96
C ILE A 321 14.21 -13.28 -12.33
N ILE A 322 14.47 -11.99 -12.47
CA ILE A 322 13.72 -10.91 -11.81
C ILE A 322 12.19 -11.05 -11.99
N PRO A 323 11.63 -11.31 -13.18
CA PRO A 323 10.19 -11.51 -13.33
C PRO A 323 9.65 -12.68 -12.50
N LEU A 324 10.42 -13.76 -12.34
CA LEU A 324 10.04 -14.87 -11.46
C LEU A 324 10.01 -14.44 -9.99
N PHE A 325 11.01 -13.67 -9.54
CA PHE A 325 11.02 -13.14 -8.18
C PHE A 325 9.81 -12.22 -7.95
N ILE A 326 9.47 -11.34 -8.88
CA ILE A 326 8.30 -10.46 -8.78
C ILE A 326 6.99 -11.27 -8.69
N ILE A 327 6.82 -12.32 -9.51
CA ILE A 327 5.64 -13.21 -9.43
C ILE A 327 5.52 -13.84 -8.05
N LEU A 328 6.62 -14.39 -7.53
CA LEU A 328 6.61 -15.06 -6.23
C LEU A 328 6.42 -14.09 -5.06
N ILE A 329 7.04 -12.92 -5.09
CA ILE A 329 6.85 -11.86 -4.09
C ILE A 329 5.39 -11.40 -4.11
N ASN A 330 4.80 -11.14 -5.28
CA ASN A 330 3.39 -10.78 -5.41
C ASN A 330 2.48 -11.88 -4.86
N LEU A 331 2.78 -13.15 -5.13
CA LEU A 331 2.01 -14.29 -4.61
C LEU A 331 2.08 -14.36 -3.08
N PHE A 332 3.27 -14.26 -2.50
CA PHE A 332 3.43 -14.37 -1.04
C PHE A 332 2.86 -13.15 -0.31
N ASN A 333 2.98 -11.95 -0.85
CA ASN A 333 2.30 -10.77 -0.32
C ASN A 333 0.78 -10.91 -0.42
N PHE A 334 0.26 -11.39 -1.54
CA PHE A 334 -1.17 -11.66 -1.71
C PHE A 334 -1.68 -12.68 -0.67
N LEU A 335 -0.97 -13.78 -0.47
CA LEU A 335 -1.34 -14.80 0.52
C LEU A 335 -1.17 -14.31 1.97
N GLY A 336 -0.24 -13.40 2.23
CA GLY A 336 -0.01 -12.79 3.54
C GLY A 336 -0.94 -11.63 3.88
N SER A 337 -1.61 -11.02 2.88
CA SER A 337 -2.44 -9.82 3.08
C SER A 337 -3.55 -9.98 4.11
N PRO A 338 -4.26 -11.13 4.25
CA PRO A 338 -5.26 -11.30 5.30
C PRO A 338 -4.70 -11.18 6.73
N ILE A 339 -3.48 -11.70 6.95
CA ILE A 339 -2.81 -11.62 8.25
C ILE A 339 -2.46 -10.16 8.56
N GLN A 340 -1.86 -9.47 7.59
CA GLN A 340 -1.50 -8.06 7.73
C GLN A 340 -2.73 -7.18 7.98
N ASN A 341 -3.81 -7.38 7.23
CA ASN A 341 -5.04 -6.61 7.38
C ASN A 341 -5.74 -6.89 8.72
N HIS A 342 -5.71 -8.14 9.21
CA HIS A 342 -6.22 -8.45 10.55
C HIS A 342 -5.47 -7.70 11.64
N LEU A 343 -4.13 -7.71 11.61
CA LEU A 343 -3.30 -6.96 12.55
C LEU A 343 -3.55 -5.44 12.45
N SER A 344 -3.71 -4.92 11.23
CA SER A 344 -4.03 -3.51 11.01
C SER A 344 -5.37 -3.14 11.67
N ARG A 345 -6.43 -3.93 11.49
CA ARG A 345 -7.72 -3.68 12.15
C ARG A 345 -7.66 -3.72 13.68
N GLU A 346 -6.80 -4.55 14.26
CA GLU A 346 -6.56 -4.52 15.70
C GLU A 346 -5.85 -3.24 16.16
N PHE A 347 -4.94 -2.73 15.34
CA PHE A 347 -4.30 -1.43 15.62
C PHE A 347 -5.28 -0.27 15.51
N GLU A 348 -6.19 -0.31 14.54
CA GLU A 348 -7.27 0.65 14.41
C GLU A 348 -8.17 0.68 15.65
N ARG A 349 -8.60 -0.48 16.16
CA ARG A 349 -9.40 -0.55 17.39
C ARG A 349 -8.66 0.02 18.60
N GLN A 350 -7.33 -0.18 18.68
CA GLN A 350 -6.51 0.42 19.74
C GLN A 350 -6.42 1.94 19.60
N ALA A 351 -6.33 2.46 18.37
CA ALA A 351 -6.31 3.89 18.09
C ALA A 351 -7.68 4.52 18.37
N ASP A 352 -8.79 3.86 17.94
CA ASP A 352 -10.17 4.29 18.23
C ASP A 352 -10.43 4.39 19.75
N ARG A 353 -9.97 3.38 20.50
CA ARG A 353 -10.11 3.40 21.96
C ARG A 353 -9.32 4.55 22.57
N PHE A 354 -8.10 4.78 22.11
CA PHE A 354 -7.27 5.89 22.60
C PHE A 354 -7.87 7.25 22.26
N GLU A 355 -8.38 7.42 21.03
CA GLU A 355 -9.08 8.63 20.58
C GLU A 355 -10.17 9.05 21.56
N ILE A 356 -11.09 8.12 21.88
CA ILE A 356 -12.21 8.42 22.77
C ILE A 356 -11.75 8.63 24.20
N SER A 357 -10.77 7.85 24.68
CA SER A 357 -10.20 8.06 26.03
C SER A 357 -9.54 9.43 26.18
N LEU A 358 -8.93 9.96 25.10
CA LEU A 358 -8.26 11.25 25.10
C LEU A 358 -9.23 12.42 24.92
N THR A 359 -10.23 12.30 24.04
CA THR A 359 -11.13 13.42 23.67
C THR A 359 -12.42 13.44 24.47
N GLN A 360 -12.89 12.30 24.98
CA GLN A 360 -14.21 12.10 25.62
C GLN A 360 -15.38 12.57 24.73
N ASP A 361 -15.18 12.70 23.41
CA ASP A 361 -16.17 13.22 22.45
C ASP A 361 -16.52 12.21 21.35
N ARG A 362 -17.37 11.24 21.71
CA ARG A 362 -17.88 10.20 20.79
C ARG A 362 -18.68 10.78 19.62
N LEU A 363 -19.38 11.90 19.86
CA LEU A 363 -20.26 12.46 18.82
C LEU A 363 -19.44 13.10 17.69
N SER A 364 -18.39 13.84 18.02
CA SER A 364 -17.46 14.38 17.03
C SER A 364 -16.71 13.29 16.29
N ALA A 365 -16.30 12.21 16.97
CA ALA A 365 -15.67 11.03 16.35
C ALA A 365 -16.60 10.37 15.31
N VAL A 366 -17.84 10.07 15.67
CA VAL A 366 -18.82 9.47 14.76
C VAL A 366 -19.14 10.41 13.60
N SER A 367 -19.26 11.72 13.86
CA SER A 367 -19.50 12.72 12.81
C SER A 367 -18.36 12.78 11.81
N ALA A 368 -17.12 12.85 12.30
CA ALA A 368 -15.90 12.83 11.49
C ALA A 368 -15.85 11.60 10.59
N LEU A 369 -16.06 10.39 11.15
CA LEU A 369 -16.07 9.14 10.38
C LEU A 369 -17.14 9.14 9.29
N LYS A 370 -18.36 9.62 9.57
CA LYS A 370 -19.43 9.70 8.56
C LYS A 370 -19.06 10.66 7.43
N LYS A 371 -18.52 11.84 7.76
CA LYS A 371 -18.08 12.83 6.76
C LYS A 371 -16.91 12.32 5.92
N LEU A 372 -15.92 11.67 6.54
CA LEU A 372 -14.80 11.01 5.84
C LEU A 372 -15.31 9.95 4.85
N ASN A 373 -16.23 9.09 5.30
CA ASN A 373 -16.79 8.03 4.47
C ASN A 373 -17.56 8.58 3.27
N GLN A 374 -18.42 9.59 3.49
CA GLN A 374 -19.20 10.24 2.43
C GLN A 374 -18.30 10.97 1.42
N ASN A 375 -17.34 11.74 1.89
CA ASN A 375 -16.43 12.51 1.02
C ASN A 375 -15.51 11.61 0.18
N ASN A 376 -15.10 10.47 0.74
CA ASN A 376 -14.24 9.51 0.04
C ASN A 376 -15.06 8.48 -0.79
N LEU A 377 -16.39 8.64 -0.88
CA LEU A 377 -17.31 7.70 -1.54
C LEU A 377 -17.06 6.24 -1.11
N SER A 378 -16.84 6.04 0.18
CA SER A 378 -16.60 4.71 0.74
C SER A 378 -17.91 4.00 1.08
N LEU A 379 -17.96 2.67 0.92
CA LEU A 379 -19.09 1.87 1.37
C LEU A 379 -19.15 1.85 2.92
N PRO A 380 -20.34 1.84 3.54
CA PRO A 380 -20.49 1.64 4.99
C PRO A 380 -19.84 0.34 5.49
N ARG A 381 -19.94 -0.73 4.71
CA ARG A 381 -19.22 -2.01 4.90
C ARG A 381 -18.87 -2.65 3.56
N ALA A 382 -17.83 -3.48 3.55
CA ALA A 382 -17.52 -4.38 2.43
C ALA A 382 -18.15 -5.76 2.67
N SER A 383 -18.15 -6.61 1.63
CA SER A 383 -18.42 -8.03 1.87
C SER A 383 -17.35 -8.61 2.79
N LYS A 384 -17.71 -9.55 3.67
CA LYS A 384 -16.74 -10.20 4.60
C LYS A 384 -15.56 -10.84 3.85
N PHE A 385 -15.78 -11.30 2.61
CA PHE A 385 -14.72 -11.85 1.78
C PHE A 385 -13.75 -10.77 1.30
N TYR A 386 -14.25 -9.61 0.89
CA TYR A 386 -13.41 -8.48 0.49
C TYR A 386 -12.69 -7.86 1.71
N GLU A 387 -13.38 -7.71 2.82
CA GLU A 387 -12.83 -7.23 4.09
C GLU A 387 -11.65 -8.09 4.55
N PHE A 388 -11.79 -9.41 4.53
CA PHE A 388 -10.74 -10.35 4.91
C PHE A 388 -9.44 -10.15 4.13
N TRP A 389 -9.53 -9.85 2.82
CA TRP A 389 -8.36 -9.72 1.95
C TRP A 389 -7.81 -8.31 1.84
N TYR A 390 -8.65 -7.26 1.96
CA TYR A 390 -8.28 -5.91 1.51
C TYR A 390 -8.58 -4.78 2.49
N TYR A 391 -9.37 -4.99 3.53
CA TYR A 391 -9.66 -3.94 4.49
C TYR A 391 -8.63 -3.92 5.62
N SER A 392 -7.84 -2.85 5.64
CA SER A 392 -6.89 -2.56 6.71
C SER A 392 -7.54 -1.86 7.91
N HIS A 393 -8.75 -1.31 7.74
CA HIS A 393 -9.55 -0.65 8.78
C HIS A 393 -10.85 -1.43 9.00
N PRO A 394 -11.42 -1.42 10.22
CA PRO A 394 -12.79 -1.87 10.43
C PRO A 394 -13.76 -1.04 9.57
N SER A 395 -14.91 -1.60 9.24
CA SER A 395 -15.94 -0.89 8.48
C SER A 395 -16.48 0.33 9.25
N LEU A 396 -17.09 1.29 8.55
CA LEU A 396 -17.76 2.43 9.20
C LEU A 396 -18.80 1.95 10.23
N GLU A 397 -19.59 0.92 9.88
CA GLU A 397 -20.59 0.35 10.78
C GLU A 397 -19.96 -0.18 12.07
N GLU A 398 -18.90 -0.99 11.95
CA GLU A 398 -18.19 -1.56 13.11
C GLU A 398 -17.55 -0.48 13.99
N ARG A 399 -16.98 0.59 13.39
CA ARG A 399 -16.39 1.69 14.17
C ARG A 399 -17.44 2.52 14.89
N ILE A 400 -18.59 2.83 14.24
CA ILE A 400 -19.69 3.56 14.89
C ILE A 400 -20.27 2.72 16.04
N GLU A 401 -20.52 1.43 15.83
CA GLU A 401 -20.99 0.51 16.88
C GLU A 401 -20.01 0.52 18.05
N PHE A 402 -18.71 0.36 17.78
CA PHE A 402 -17.66 0.38 18.79
C PHE A 402 -17.67 1.68 19.61
N TYR A 403 -17.73 2.86 18.96
CA TYR A 403 -17.78 4.14 19.67
C TYR A 403 -19.04 4.33 20.52
N MET A 404 -20.15 3.74 20.13
CA MET A 404 -21.43 3.92 20.81
C MET A 404 -21.69 2.90 21.94
N THR A 405 -21.04 1.75 21.91
CA THR A 405 -21.31 0.64 22.84
C THR A 405 -20.23 0.37 23.87
N GLU A 406 -18.98 0.65 23.55
CA GLU A 406 -17.85 0.38 24.48
C GLU A 406 -17.77 1.43 25.60
N ASP A 407 -17.37 0.99 26.79
CA ASP A 407 -16.99 1.87 27.90
C ASP A 407 -15.50 2.24 27.77
N PHE A 408 -15.23 3.54 27.79
CA PHE A 408 -13.88 4.08 27.69
C PHE A 408 -13.50 4.77 29.00
N GLU A 409 -12.33 4.41 29.51
CA GLU A 409 -11.73 5.12 30.64
C GLU A 409 -11.08 6.43 30.15
N GLU A 410 -11.14 7.48 30.95
CA GLU A 410 -10.46 8.75 30.70
C GLU A 410 -8.94 8.58 30.92
N ILE A 411 -8.11 9.20 30.06
CA ILE A 411 -6.64 9.21 30.18
C ILE A 411 -6.20 10.40 31.01
#